data_2fa10be558cf3adb6b25db9bbb625dd6
#
_entry.id   2fa10be558cf3adb6b25db9bbb625dd6
#
_cell.length_a   1.000
_cell.length_b   1.000
_cell.length_c   1.000
_cell.angle_alpha   90.00
_cell.angle_beta   90.00
_cell.angle_gamma   90.00
#
_symmetry.space_group_name_H-M   'P 1'
#
loop_
_entity.id
_entity.type
_entity.pdbx_description
1 polymer ?
#
loop_
_entity_poly.entity_id
_entity_poly.type
_entity_poly.pdbx_seq_one_letter_code
_entity_poly.pdbx_strand_id
1 'polypeptide(L)'
;MRCPKCGSLEDKVIDSRVSKDGGSIRRRRECIACAHRFTTYEEIERADIRVVKRDGRGEPLDKHKLLNGMLKACEKRPVSMTQLEKTVEEIIQDLEANYPREIPTKLVGAKVMEKLHSLDEVAYVRYASVYRQFQDIGEFINEIQSLARKIKTGTEQAELFKTNGGKG
;
A
#
# COMPACT_ATOMS: atom_id res chain seq x y z
N MET A 1 23.42 -23.37 6.15
CA MET A 1 23.50 -22.55 4.90
C MET A 1 24.72 -22.94 4.10
N ARG A 2 24.71 -22.86 2.76
CA ARG A 2 25.89 -23.22 1.95
C ARG A 2 27.00 -22.18 2.14
N CYS A 3 28.21 -22.63 2.49
CA CYS A 3 29.35 -21.75 2.63
C CYS A 3 29.75 -21.14 1.27
N PRO A 4 29.88 -19.81 1.14
CA PRO A 4 30.23 -19.18 -0.14
C PRO A 4 31.68 -19.45 -0.60
N LYS A 5 32.55 -19.94 0.28
CA LYS A 5 33.96 -20.22 -0.02
C LYS A 5 34.19 -21.67 -0.46
N CYS A 6 33.64 -22.66 0.25
CA CYS A 6 33.93 -24.08 -0.01
C CYS A 6 32.71 -24.93 -0.35
N GLY A 7 31.49 -24.36 -0.35
CA GLY A 7 30.27 -25.07 -0.69
C GLY A 7 29.72 -26.00 0.39
N SER A 8 30.41 -26.21 1.53
CA SER A 8 29.94 -27.05 2.65
C SER A 8 28.58 -26.52 3.18
N LEU A 9 27.72 -27.44 3.59
CA LEU A 9 26.42 -27.13 4.22
C LEU A 9 26.48 -27.02 5.72
N GLU A 10 27.63 -27.40 6.32
CA GLU A 10 27.82 -27.39 7.78
C GLU A 10 28.36 -26.04 8.24
N ASP A 11 27.58 -25.33 9.01
CA ASP A 11 27.93 -24.06 9.61
C ASP A 11 27.37 -23.94 11.04
N LYS A 12 28.01 -23.10 11.86
CA LYS A 12 27.52 -22.71 13.18
C LYS A 12 27.24 -21.22 13.22
N VAL A 13 26.22 -20.81 13.96
CA VAL A 13 25.90 -19.38 14.21
C VAL A 13 26.76 -18.91 15.38
N ILE A 14 27.58 -17.87 15.19
CA ILE A 14 28.45 -17.29 16.20
C ILE A 14 27.90 -15.98 16.79
N ASP A 15 27.01 -15.27 16.09
CA ASP A 15 26.32 -14.08 16.59
C ASP A 15 24.96 -13.97 15.92
N SER A 16 23.97 -13.46 16.65
CA SER A 16 22.61 -13.23 16.14
C SER A 16 22.07 -11.92 16.71
N ARG A 17 21.57 -11.04 15.84
CA ARG A 17 21.01 -9.74 16.23
C ARG A 17 19.73 -9.46 15.44
N VAL A 18 18.71 -9.01 16.14
CA VAL A 18 17.47 -8.52 15.53
C VAL A 18 17.71 -7.10 15.04
N SER A 19 17.17 -6.76 13.86
CA SER A 19 17.16 -5.39 13.33
C SER A 19 16.36 -4.45 14.25
N LYS A 20 16.60 -3.15 14.16
CA LYS A 20 15.95 -2.15 15.04
C LYS A 20 14.44 -2.12 14.88
N ASP A 21 13.93 -2.41 13.69
CA ASP A 21 12.51 -2.49 13.33
C ASP A 21 11.87 -3.85 13.63
N GLY A 22 12.67 -4.84 14.11
CA GLY A 22 12.20 -6.19 14.37
C GLY A 22 11.92 -7.04 13.13
N GLY A 23 12.08 -6.51 11.93
CA GLY A 23 11.68 -7.16 10.67
C GLY A 23 12.67 -8.18 10.13
N SER A 24 13.91 -8.18 10.60
CA SER A 24 14.94 -9.11 10.14
C SER A 24 15.88 -9.57 11.27
N ILE A 25 16.51 -10.72 11.08
CA ILE A 25 17.54 -11.26 11.97
C ILE A 25 18.84 -11.36 11.18
N ARG A 26 19.86 -10.61 11.61
CA ARG A 26 21.22 -10.74 11.10
C ARG A 26 21.93 -11.83 11.85
N ARG A 27 22.44 -12.88 11.14
CA ARG A 27 23.23 -13.94 11.73
C ARG A 27 24.65 -13.95 11.16
N ARG A 28 25.66 -13.95 12.03
CA ARG A 28 27.04 -14.20 11.67
C ARG A 28 27.33 -15.69 11.83
N ARG A 29 27.77 -16.34 10.75
CA ARG A 29 28.01 -17.76 10.65
C ARG A 29 29.48 -18.07 10.42
N GLU A 30 29.93 -19.25 10.86
CA GLU A 30 31.26 -19.77 10.60
C GLU A 30 31.12 -21.19 10.04
N CYS A 31 31.69 -21.41 8.85
CA CYS A 31 31.75 -22.72 8.22
C CYS A 31 32.63 -23.68 9.05
N ILE A 32 32.10 -24.85 9.34
CA ILE A 32 32.85 -25.86 10.12
C ILE A 32 34.02 -26.44 9.31
N ALA A 33 33.85 -26.59 7.99
CA ALA A 33 34.87 -27.20 7.12
C ALA A 33 36.05 -26.27 6.81
N CYS A 34 35.86 -24.96 6.63
CA CYS A 34 36.92 -24.06 6.19
C CYS A 34 37.10 -22.80 7.08
N ALA A 35 36.40 -22.71 8.20
CA ALA A 35 36.41 -21.60 9.14
C ALA A 35 36.09 -20.24 8.52
N HIS A 36 35.56 -20.18 7.26
CA HIS A 36 35.15 -18.96 6.64
C HIS A 36 33.95 -18.38 7.35
N ARG A 37 33.99 -17.05 7.65
CA ARG A 37 32.87 -16.34 8.31
C ARG A 37 32.10 -15.57 7.27
N PHE A 38 30.77 -15.74 7.32
CA PHE A 38 29.83 -15.03 6.45
C PHE A 38 28.61 -14.58 7.23
N THR A 39 27.91 -13.61 6.69
CA THR A 39 26.71 -13.04 7.31
C THR A 39 25.49 -13.40 6.45
N THR A 40 24.41 -13.79 7.12
CA THR A 40 23.09 -14.02 6.50
C THR A 40 22.06 -13.13 7.15
N TYR A 41 21.01 -12.80 6.40
CA TYR A 41 19.82 -12.13 6.90
C TYR A 41 18.65 -13.09 6.75
N GLU A 42 17.84 -13.19 7.78
CA GLU A 42 16.58 -13.90 7.77
C GLU A 42 15.48 -12.87 7.86
N GLU A 43 14.57 -12.89 6.92
CA GLU A 43 13.41 -12.01 6.84
C GLU A 43 12.18 -12.88 6.62
N ILE A 44 11.03 -12.38 7.07
CA ILE A 44 9.76 -13.06 6.77
C ILE A 44 9.53 -12.91 5.27
N GLU A 45 9.52 -14.05 4.56
CA GLU A 45 9.13 -14.06 3.16
C GLU A 45 7.65 -13.66 3.06
N ARG A 46 7.42 -12.42 2.63
CA ARG A 46 6.07 -11.98 2.28
C ARG A 46 5.74 -12.58 0.92
N ALA A 47 4.65 -13.31 0.84
CA ALA A 47 4.16 -13.79 -0.44
C ALA A 47 3.96 -12.59 -1.36
N ASP A 48 4.70 -12.57 -2.49
CA ASP A 48 4.54 -11.52 -3.49
C ASP A 48 3.11 -11.56 -4.03
N ILE A 49 2.32 -10.60 -3.58
CA ILE A 49 0.94 -10.44 -4.08
C ILE A 49 1.03 -10.02 -5.54
N ARG A 50 0.35 -10.76 -6.39
CA ARG A 50 0.28 -10.48 -7.81
C ARG A 50 -0.97 -9.69 -8.16
N VAL A 51 -0.80 -8.60 -8.87
CA VAL A 51 -1.90 -7.83 -9.43
C VAL A 51 -2.25 -8.38 -10.81
N VAL A 52 -3.45 -8.93 -10.96
CA VAL A 52 -3.96 -9.44 -12.22
C VAL A 52 -4.57 -8.31 -13.04
N LYS A 53 -4.01 -8.05 -14.22
CA LYS A 53 -4.52 -7.04 -15.16
C LYS A 53 -5.74 -7.55 -15.93
N ARG A 54 -6.40 -6.66 -16.66
CA ARG A 54 -7.58 -6.99 -17.48
C ARG A 54 -7.28 -8.02 -18.59
N ASP A 55 -6.05 -8.04 -19.06
CA ASP A 55 -5.55 -8.99 -20.09
C ASP A 55 -5.10 -10.33 -19.49
N GLY A 56 -5.29 -10.55 -18.18
CA GLY A 56 -4.90 -11.77 -17.47
C GLY A 56 -3.43 -11.83 -17.05
N ARG A 57 -2.60 -10.84 -17.41
CA ARG A 57 -1.21 -10.81 -16.97
C ARG A 57 -1.10 -10.45 -15.49
N GLY A 58 -0.28 -11.20 -14.75
CA GLY A 58 0.04 -10.93 -13.36
C GLY A 58 1.36 -10.17 -13.23
N GLU A 59 1.37 -9.08 -12.48
CA GLU A 59 2.59 -8.36 -12.08
C GLU A 59 2.65 -8.23 -10.55
N PRO A 60 3.85 -8.12 -9.94
CA PRO A 60 3.96 -7.85 -8.50
C PRO A 60 3.24 -6.57 -8.11
N LEU A 61 2.67 -6.54 -6.91
CA LEU A 61 2.11 -5.31 -6.32
C LEU A 61 3.26 -4.34 -6.04
N ASP A 62 3.35 -3.26 -6.82
CA ASP A 62 4.44 -2.30 -6.77
C ASP A 62 4.03 -1.05 -5.98
N LYS A 63 4.59 -0.89 -4.78
CA LYS A 63 4.41 0.26 -3.90
C LYS A 63 4.74 1.59 -4.59
N HIS A 64 5.80 1.63 -5.39
CA HIS A 64 6.20 2.85 -6.09
C HIS A 64 5.21 3.25 -7.18
N LYS A 65 4.62 2.28 -7.87
CA LYS A 65 3.54 2.55 -8.85
C LYS A 65 2.31 3.15 -8.18
N LEU A 66 1.89 2.60 -7.03
CA LEU A 66 0.77 3.13 -6.25
C LEU A 66 1.07 4.57 -5.81
N LEU A 67 2.22 4.79 -5.18
CA LEU A 67 2.64 6.10 -4.69
C LEU A 67 2.71 7.14 -5.81
N ASN A 68 3.32 6.80 -6.95
CA ASN A 68 3.41 7.69 -8.10
C ASN A 68 2.05 8.03 -8.70
N GLY A 69 1.11 7.07 -8.73
CA GLY A 69 -0.27 7.32 -9.16
C GLY A 69 -0.99 8.32 -8.26
N MET A 70 -0.86 8.16 -6.95
CA MET A 70 -1.45 9.07 -5.96
C MET A 70 -0.77 10.45 -5.97
N LEU A 71 0.57 10.52 -6.10
CA LEU A 71 1.32 11.78 -6.22
C LEU A 71 0.83 12.63 -7.39
N LYS A 72 0.67 12.01 -8.58
CA LYS A 72 0.14 12.71 -9.76
C LYS A 72 -1.27 13.26 -9.53
N ALA A 73 -2.12 12.51 -8.84
CA ALA A 73 -3.46 12.98 -8.51
C ALA A 73 -3.43 14.14 -7.51
N CYS A 74 -2.54 14.09 -6.52
CA CYS A 74 -2.40 15.09 -5.47
C CYS A 74 -1.48 16.27 -5.84
N GLU A 75 -1.01 16.36 -7.10
CA GLU A 75 -0.14 17.48 -7.53
C GLU A 75 -0.80 18.84 -7.29
N LYS A 76 -0.08 19.74 -6.61
CA LYS A 76 -0.57 21.08 -6.18
C LYS A 76 -1.78 21.03 -5.23
N ARG A 77 -1.97 19.92 -4.51
CA ARG A 77 -2.95 19.80 -3.43
C ARG A 77 -2.25 19.85 -2.06
N PRO A 78 -2.94 20.27 -0.99
CA PRO A 78 -2.37 20.35 0.36
C PRO A 78 -2.28 18.96 1.04
N VAL A 79 -1.72 17.98 0.34
CA VAL A 79 -1.48 16.62 0.82
C VAL A 79 0.02 16.39 0.87
N SER A 80 0.55 16.11 2.06
CA SER A 80 1.99 15.92 2.25
C SER A 80 2.46 14.54 1.74
N MET A 81 3.76 14.47 1.40
CA MET A 81 4.39 13.20 1.00
C MET A 81 4.23 12.13 2.08
N THR A 82 4.43 12.49 3.33
CA THR A 82 4.30 11.57 4.48
C THR A 82 2.88 11.01 4.61
N GLN A 83 1.84 11.82 4.34
CA GLN A 83 0.46 11.34 4.32
C GLN A 83 0.23 10.33 3.18
N LEU A 84 0.77 10.59 1.99
CA LEU A 84 0.66 9.68 0.86
C LEU A 84 1.37 8.35 1.10
N GLU A 85 2.60 8.39 1.64
CA GLU A 85 3.36 7.19 1.99
C GLU A 85 2.63 6.33 3.01
N LYS A 86 2.10 6.96 4.07
CA LYS A 86 1.29 6.28 5.08
C LYS A 86 0.03 5.65 4.47
N THR A 87 -0.66 6.39 3.60
CA THR A 87 -1.88 5.90 2.95
C THR A 87 -1.59 4.71 2.03
N VAL A 88 -0.49 4.76 1.28
CA VAL A 88 -0.06 3.63 0.43
C VAL A 88 0.25 2.40 1.28
N GLU A 89 0.93 2.59 2.43
CA GLU A 89 1.22 1.50 3.36
C GLU A 89 -0.07 0.85 3.89
N GLU A 90 -1.05 1.67 4.31
CA GLU A 90 -2.36 1.19 4.76
C GLU A 90 -3.10 0.41 3.66
N ILE A 91 -3.05 0.88 2.40
CA ILE A 91 -3.65 0.16 1.26
C ILE A 91 -2.98 -1.20 1.08
N ILE A 92 -1.66 -1.26 1.10
CA ILE A 92 -0.90 -2.49 0.91
C ILE A 92 -1.24 -3.48 2.04
N GLN A 93 -1.22 -3.05 3.30
CA GLN A 93 -1.56 -3.88 4.45
C GLN A 93 -2.99 -4.44 4.37
N ASP A 94 -3.96 -3.61 3.97
CA ASP A 94 -5.35 -4.07 3.79
C ASP A 94 -5.46 -5.10 2.66
N LEU A 95 -4.76 -4.87 1.55
CA LEU A 95 -4.73 -5.81 0.43
C LEU A 95 -4.02 -7.13 0.82
N GLU A 96 -2.91 -7.08 1.55
CA GLU A 96 -2.19 -8.26 2.04
C GLU A 96 -3.02 -9.10 3.01
N ALA A 97 -3.77 -8.44 3.90
CA ALA A 97 -4.61 -9.11 4.88
C ALA A 97 -5.81 -9.85 4.24
N ASN A 98 -6.37 -9.28 3.18
CA ASN A 98 -7.60 -9.79 2.58
C ASN A 98 -7.37 -10.66 1.34
N TYR A 99 -6.18 -10.55 0.68
CA TYR A 99 -5.89 -11.23 -0.60
C TYR A 99 -4.48 -11.83 -0.60
N PRO A 100 -4.32 -13.10 -0.17
CA PRO A 100 -2.98 -13.66 0.09
C PRO A 100 -2.16 -14.00 -1.16
N ARG A 101 -2.74 -14.01 -2.35
CA ARG A 101 -2.02 -14.43 -3.59
C ARG A 101 -2.22 -13.50 -4.77
N GLU A 102 -3.46 -13.26 -5.18
CA GLU A 102 -3.78 -12.51 -6.40
C GLU A 102 -4.87 -11.48 -6.14
N ILE A 103 -4.69 -10.29 -6.71
CA ILE A 103 -5.63 -9.18 -6.58
C ILE A 103 -5.98 -8.64 -7.96
N PRO A 104 -7.25 -8.52 -8.34
CA PRO A 104 -7.63 -7.83 -9.56
C PRO A 104 -7.21 -6.35 -9.51
N THR A 105 -6.61 -5.84 -10.58
CA THR A 105 -6.22 -4.42 -10.71
C THR A 105 -7.39 -3.47 -10.37
N LYS A 106 -8.62 -3.86 -10.73
CA LYS A 106 -9.85 -3.11 -10.43
C LYS A 106 -10.05 -2.88 -8.93
N LEU A 107 -9.69 -3.88 -8.11
CA LEU A 107 -9.83 -3.77 -6.66
C LEU A 107 -8.77 -2.83 -6.07
N VAL A 108 -7.51 -2.94 -6.54
CA VAL A 108 -6.43 -2.03 -6.13
C VAL A 108 -6.83 -0.58 -6.38
N GLY A 109 -7.33 -0.29 -7.58
CA GLY A 109 -7.77 1.06 -7.92
C GLY A 109 -8.98 1.53 -7.11
N ALA A 110 -9.92 0.64 -6.79
CA ALA A 110 -11.06 0.97 -5.93
C ALA A 110 -10.59 1.39 -4.52
N LYS A 111 -9.59 0.68 -3.95
CA LYS A 111 -9.00 1.03 -2.66
C LYS A 111 -8.25 2.36 -2.70
N VAL A 112 -7.50 2.64 -3.77
CA VAL A 112 -6.85 3.94 -3.95
C VAL A 112 -7.90 5.06 -4.04
N MET A 113 -8.99 4.87 -4.78
CA MET A 113 -10.06 5.87 -4.88
C MET A 113 -10.75 6.10 -3.53
N GLU A 114 -11.04 5.05 -2.75
CA GLU A 114 -11.60 5.15 -1.41
C GLU A 114 -10.74 6.02 -0.50
N LYS A 115 -9.43 5.78 -0.48
CA LYS A 115 -8.49 6.57 0.32
C LYS A 115 -8.32 8.00 -0.18
N LEU A 116 -8.22 8.21 -1.49
CA LEU A 116 -8.14 9.57 -2.07
C LEU A 116 -9.40 10.38 -1.77
N HIS A 117 -10.58 9.77 -1.78
CA HIS A 117 -11.82 10.45 -1.43
C HIS A 117 -11.79 11.05 -0.02
N SER A 118 -11.18 10.34 0.93
CA SER A 118 -11.02 10.83 2.32
C SER A 118 -9.89 11.85 2.49
N LEU A 119 -8.89 11.85 1.60
CA LEU A 119 -7.73 12.74 1.67
C LEU A 119 -7.99 14.09 0.98
N ASP A 120 -8.46 14.05 -0.27
CA ASP A 120 -8.70 15.23 -1.10
C ASP A 120 -9.62 14.88 -2.26
N GLU A 121 -10.77 15.52 -2.32
CA GLU A 121 -11.81 15.25 -3.33
C GLU A 121 -11.37 15.59 -4.76
N VAL A 122 -10.54 16.63 -4.93
CA VAL A 122 -10.01 16.99 -6.25
C VAL A 122 -9.02 15.93 -6.73
N ALA A 123 -8.16 15.43 -5.83
CA ALA A 123 -7.27 14.32 -6.15
C ALA A 123 -8.04 13.05 -6.50
N TYR A 124 -9.14 12.77 -5.78
CA TYR A 124 -10.04 11.67 -6.14
C TYR A 124 -10.58 11.80 -7.56
N VAL A 125 -11.16 12.96 -7.92
CA VAL A 125 -11.73 13.20 -9.27
C VAL A 125 -10.66 13.06 -10.35
N ARG A 126 -9.44 13.58 -10.12
CA ARG A 126 -8.32 13.46 -11.07
C ARG A 126 -7.87 12.01 -11.25
N TYR A 127 -7.79 11.24 -10.17
CA TYR A 127 -7.47 9.82 -10.25
C TYR A 127 -8.58 9.03 -10.95
N ALA A 128 -9.83 9.27 -10.58
CA ALA A 128 -11.00 8.63 -11.17
C ALA A 128 -11.09 8.89 -12.68
N SER A 129 -10.77 10.10 -13.15
CA SER A 129 -10.81 10.46 -14.58
C SER A 129 -9.90 9.59 -15.45
N VAL A 130 -8.77 9.14 -14.90
CA VAL A 130 -7.84 8.24 -15.59
C VAL A 130 -8.19 6.77 -15.38
N TYR A 131 -8.56 6.44 -14.13
CA TYR A 131 -8.72 5.04 -13.72
C TYR A 131 -10.04 4.43 -14.20
N ARG A 132 -11.17 5.15 -14.09
CA ARG A 132 -12.51 4.65 -14.46
C ARG A 132 -12.74 4.57 -15.96
N GLN A 133 -11.93 5.25 -16.79
CA GLN A 133 -12.11 5.28 -18.24
C GLN A 133 -13.56 5.62 -18.62
N PHE A 134 -14.04 6.78 -18.19
CA PHE A 134 -15.37 7.25 -18.53
C PHE A 134 -15.59 7.22 -20.03
N GLN A 135 -16.73 6.71 -20.47
CA GLN A 135 -17.06 6.58 -21.89
C GLN A 135 -17.49 7.93 -22.48
N ASP A 136 -18.10 8.77 -21.64
CA ASP A 136 -18.54 10.11 -22.03
C ASP A 136 -18.45 11.12 -20.87
N ILE A 137 -18.68 12.38 -21.20
CA ILE A 137 -18.67 13.49 -20.25
C ILE A 137 -19.82 13.37 -19.25
N GLY A 138 -20.95 12.78 -19.63
CA GLY A 138 -22.13 12.62 -18.78
C GLY A 138 -21.84 11.68 -17.59
N GLU A 139 -21.16 10.55 -17.81
CA GLU A 139 -20.72 9.65 -16.74
C GLU A 139 -19.80 10.38 -15.75
N PHE A 140 -18.86 11.20 -16.26
CA PHE A 140 -17.95 11.98 -15.43
C PHE A 140 -18.70 13.02 -14.58
N ILE A 141 -19.65 13.77 -15.18
CA ILE A 141 -20.47 14.75 -14.47
C ILE A 141 -21.32 14.07 -13.38
N ASN A 142 -21.93 12.92 -13.67
CA ASN A 142 -22.73 12.17 -12.71
C ASN A 142 -21.90 11.74 -11.50
N GLU A 143 -20.66 11.31 -11.70
CA GLU A 143 -19.73 10.97 -10.61
C GLU A 143 -19.45 12.18 -9.71
N ILE A 144 -19.10 13.33 -10.30
CA ILE A 144 -18.87 14.59 -9.57
C ILE A 144 -20.12 15.01 -8.78
N GLN A 145 -21.30 14.94 -9.39
CA GLN A 145 -22.55 15.28 -8.70
C GLN A 145 -22.86 14.32 -7.55
N SER A 146 -22.55 13.02 -7.69
CA SER A 146 -22.74 12.05 -6.62
C SER A 146 -21.85 12.34 -5.41
N LEU A 147 -20.62 12.77 -5.66
CA LEU A 147 -19.68 13.23 -4.63
C LEU A 147 -20.23 14.47 -3.92
N ALA A 148 -20.63 15.49 -4.65
CA ALA A 148 -21.17 16.73 -4.10
C ALA A 148 -22.41 16.51 -3.22
N ARG A 149 -23.26 15.51 -3.54
CA ARG A 149 -24.43 15.15 -2.72
C ARG A 149 -24.03 14.46 -1.42
N LYS A 150 -23.04 13.55 -1.45
CA LYS A 150 -22.55 12.86 -0.24
C LYS A 150 -21.92 13.82 0.76
N ILE A 151 -21.26 14.88 0.28
CA ILE A 151 -20.68 15.93 1.13
C ILE A 151 -21.78 16.67 1.87
N LYS A 152 -22.84 17.10 1.18
CA LYS A 152 -23.96 17.82 1.80
C LYS A 152 -24.64 17.00 2.90
N THR A 153 -24.92 15.72 2.65
CA THR A 153 -25.55 14.84 3.66
C THR A 153 -24.63 14.57 4.86
N GLY A 154 -23.31 14.46 4.65
CA GLY A 154 -22.33 14.30 5.73
C GLY A 154 -22.18 15.54 6.64
N THR A 155 -22.29 16.75 6.06
CA THR A 155 -22.22 18.02 6.80
C THR A 155 -23.50 18.29 7.60
N GLU A 156 -24.66 17.99 7.03
CA GLU A 156 -25.95 18.14 7.73
C GLU A 156 -26.08 17.20 8.92
N GLN A 157 -25.60 15.94 8.81
CA GLN A 157 -25.57 15.01 9.95
C GLN A 157 -24.61 15.47 11.05
N ALA A 158 -23.45 16.03 10.71
CA ALA A 158 -22.50 16.54 11.70
C ALA A 158 -23.01 17.77 12.45
N GLU A 159 -23.83 18.61 11.85
CA GLU A 159 -24.48 19.76 12.49
C GLU A 159 -25.61 19.34 13.43
N LEU A 160 -26.39 18.32 13.10
CA LEU A 160 -27.46 17.80 13.95
C LEU A 160 -26.95 17.22 15.28
N PHE A 161 -25.73 16.68 15.31
CA PHE A 161 -25.12 16.18 16.55
C PHE A 161 -24.48 17.28 17.42
N LYS A 162 -24.20 18.48 16.87
CA LYS A 162 -23.64 19.60 17.64
C LYS A 162 -24.69 20.42 18.43
N THR A 163 -25.95 20.35 18.07
CA THR A 163 -27.02 21.14 18.66
C THR A 163 -27.68 20.51 19.91
N ASN A 164 -27.39 19.24 20.26
CA ASN A 164 -28.00 18.56 21.40
C ASN A 164 -27.10 18.43 22.65
N GLY A 165 -25.97 19.15 22.71
CA GLY A 165 -25.01 19.11 23.82
C GLY A 165 -24.96 20.41 24.67
N GLY A 166 -26.11 21.00 25.02
CA GLY A 166 -26.08 22.24 25.83
C GLY A 166 -27.41 22.61 26.42
N LYS A 167 -27.84 21.90 27.48
CA LYS A 167 -28.64 22.42 28.61
C LYS A 167 -28.87 21.27 29.59
N GLY A 168 -28.19 21.37 30.71
CA GLY A 168 -28.36 20.53 31.88
C GLY A 168 -27.35 20.95 32.94
#